data_5f6f3d4be4fdc2e9b02622058a6c81e1
#
_entry.id   5f6f3d4be4fdc2e9b02622058a6c81e1
#
_cell.length_a   1.000
_cell.length_b   1.000
_cell.length_c   1.000
_cell.angle_alpha   90.00
_cell.angle_beta   90.00
_cell.angle_gamma   90.00
#
_symmetry.space_group_name_H-M   'P 1'
#
loop_
_entity.id
_entity.type
_entity.pdbx_description
1 polymer ?
#
loop_
_entity_poly.entity_id
_entity_poly.type
_entity_poly.pdbx_seq_one_letter_code
_entity_poly.pdbx_strand_id
1 'polypeptide(L)'
;EQVITFTDLDGRLLALKPDVTLSIAKTAQPAPGETLRYYYHENVYRPSAESHTFKEISQMGLELLGAVGEAEVQQAVCLAAQSLAALGAEWVLEISHMGYLFGLFDALGVPEAARAQLLEKLRQKNAHELRAAALAAGLSETAADALCGVLELSGSYAATLSKAAALCRNPAMTAAVEELTALAPTLGQAGGSIRLDMTLAGEMEYYNGLVFQGYLKALPRPLLKGGRYDLLMQKFTPGAGAIGFAVYLDELDRLSAPLPPVQKNSTDRVMLNVAL
;
A
#
# COMPACT_ATOMS: atom_id res chain seq x y z
N GLU A 1 -6.83 11.84 9.03
CA GLU A 1 -7.18 12.58 7.81
C GLU A 1 -8.04 13.80 8.14
N GLN A 2 -7.75 14.94 7.49
CA GLN A 2 -8.61 16.11 7.59
C GLN A 2 -9.88 15.86 6.77
N VAL A 3 -11.03 16.00 7.42
CA VAL A 3 -12.35 15.76 6.81
C VAL A 3 -12.98 17.10 6.47
N ILE A 4 -13.54 17.23 5.26
CA ILE A 4 -14.28 18.40 4.83
C ILE A 4 -15.69 18.30 5.39
N THR A 5 -16.08 19.22 6.25
CA THR A 5 -17.40 19.25 6.87
C THR A 5 -18.22 20.45 6.40
N PHE A 6 -19.55 20.30 6.37
CA PHE A 6 -20.49 21.36 6.05
C PHE A 6 -21.82 21.12 6.79
N THR A 7 -22.65 22.15 6.87
CA THR A 7 -23.99 22.05 7.47
C THR A 7 -25.03 21.97 6.36
N ASP A 8 -25.95 20.99 6.46
CA ASP A 8 -27.07 20.88 5.53
C ASP A 8 -28.18 21.93 5.84
N LEU A 9 -29.24 21.91 5.03
CA LEU A 9 -30.36 22.85 5.19
C LEU A 9 -31.15 22.65 6.49
N ASP A 10 -31.06 21.47 7.12
CA ASP A 10 -31.70 21.13 8.38
C ASP A 10 -30.78 21.39 9.60
N GLY A 11 -29.61 21.98 9.38
CA GLY A 11 -28.64 22.28 10.42
C GLY A 11 -27.79 21.10 10.90
N ARG A 12 -27.81 19.97 10.20
CA ARG A 12 -27.00 18.78 10.52
C ARG A 12 -25.59 18.95 9.98
N LEU A 13 -24.60 18.57 10.81
CA LEU A 13 -23.22 18.51 10.37
C LEU A 13 -22.99 17.27 9.50
N LEU A 14 -22.61 17.49 8.26
CA LEU A 14 -22.26 16.47 7.28
C LEU A 14 -20.75 16.50 6.96
N ALA A 15 -20.27 15.43 6.39
CA ALA A 15 -18.88 15.31 5.95
C ALA A 15 -18.83 14.73 4.54
N LEU A 16 -17.96 15.28 3.69
CA LEU A 16 -17.61 14.66 2.44
C LEU A 16 -16.76 13.42 2.72
N LYS A 17 -16.98 12.35 1.95
CA LYS A 17 -16.28 11.07 2.08
C LYS A 17 -14.78 11.23 1.80
N PRO A 18 -13.90 11.07 2.80
CA PRO A 18 -12.45 11.25 2.62
C PRO A 18 -11.77 9.97 2.12
N ASP A 19 -12.42 8.80 2.33
CA ASP A 19 -11.85 7.48 2.07
C ASP A 19 -12.94 6.44 1.82
N VAL A 20 -12.73 5.56 0.83
CA VAL A 20 -13.68 4.48 0.48
C VAL A 20 -13.38 3.24 1.31
N THR A 21 -12.11 2.89 1.49
CA THR A 21 -11.68 1.70 2.23
C THR A 21 -12.20 1.71 3.66
N LEU A 22 -12.09 2.87 4.35
CA LEU A 22 -12.61 3.03 5.70
C LEU A 22 -14.15 2.86 5.74
N SER A 23 -14.86 3.39 4.75
CA SER A 23 -16.32 3.23 4.64
C SER A 23 -16.71 1.75 4.46
N ILE A 24 -16.00 1.03 3.59
CA ILE A 24 -16.21 -0.41 3.37
C ILE A 24 -15.88 -1.20 4.64
N ALA A 25 -14.70 -1.00 5.23
CA ALA A 25 -14.27 -1.71 6.43
C ALA A 25 -15.24 -1.53 7.60
N LYS A 26 -15.85 -0.35 7.72
CA LYS A 26 -16.82 -0.02 8.78
C LYS A 26 -18.16 -0.73 8.60
N THR A 27 -18.57 -1.04 7.38
CA THR A 27 -19.86 -1.66 7.06
C THR A 27 -19.76 -3.15 6.76
N ALA A 28 -18.58 -3.64 6.38
CA ALA A 28 -18.34 -5.04 6.07
C ALA A 28 -18.45 -5.92 7.32
N GLN A 29 -19.22 -7.01 7.22
CA GLN A 29 -19.42 -7.98 8.29
C GLN A 29 -19.17 -9.39 7.74
N PRO A 30 -17.91 -9.79 7.50
CA PRO A 30 -17.59 -11.12 7.04
C PRO A 30 -17.95 -12.17 8.11
N ALA A 31 -18.56 -13.26 7.71
CA ALA A 31 -18.75 -14.41 8.58
C ALA A 31 -17.38 -15.10 8.86
N PRO A 32 -17.26 -15.89 9.95
CA PRO A 32 -16.05 -16.66 10.22
C PRO A 32 -15.65 -17.54 9.02
N GLY A 33 -14.41 -17.37 8.53
CA GLY A 33 -13.89 -18.09 7.37
C GLY A 33 -14.33 -17.55 6.01
N GLU A 34 -15.14 -16.50 5.97
CA GLU A 34 -15.58 -15.85 4.74
C GLU A 34 -14.59 -14.74 4.31
N THR A 35 -14.41 -14.59 3.00
CA THR A 35 -13.74 -13.42 2.39
C THR A 35 -14.73 -12.66 1.54
N LEU A 36 -15.09 -11.46 1.96
CA LEU A 36 -15.87 -10.52 1.19
C LEU A 36 -14.97 -9.82 0.16
N ARG A 37 -15.50 -9.61 -1.04
CA ARG A 37 -14.80 -8.97 -2.16
C ARG A 37 -15.61 -7.78 -2.63
N TYR A 38 -15.06 -6.58 -2.45
CA TYR A 38 -15.66 -5.33 -2.89
C TYR A 38 -14.85 -4.73 -4.02
N TYR A 39 -15.55 -4.34 -5.07
CA TYR A 39 -15.03 -3.52 -6.13
C TYR A 39 -15.79 -2.19 -6.12
N TYR A 40 -15.08 -1.07 -6.29
CA TYR A 40 -15.71 0.24 -6.29
C TYR A 40 -15.13 1.17 -7.35
N HIS A 41 -15.95 2.14 -7.77
CA HIS A 41 -15.57 3.32 -8.51
C HIS A 41 -16.26 4.51 -7.87
N GLU A 42 -15.50 5.34 -7.16
CA GLU A 42 -16.03 6.35 -6.25
C GLU A 42 -15.16 7.60 -6.23
N ASN A 43 -15.77 8.73 -5.91
CA ASN A 43 -15.06 9.96 -5.64
C ASN A 43 -14.85 10.15 -4.15
N VAL A 44 -13.64 10.57 -3.77
CA VAL A 44 -13.30 11.00 -2.42
C VAL A 44 -12.86 12.46 -2.42
N TYR A 45 -13.01 13.11 -1.27
CA TYR A 45 -12.78 14.53 -1.13
C TYR A 45 -11.77 14.81 -0.03
N ARG A 46 -10.65 15.44 -0.40
CA ARG A 46 -9.54 15.70 0.54
C ARG A 46 -9.05 17.13 0.43
N PRO A 47 -8.72 17.78 1.55
CA PRO A 47 -7.97 19.04 1.50
C PRO A 47 -6.57 18.79 0.94
N SER A 48 -6.12 19.67 0.07
CA SER A 48 -4.76 19.64 -0.47
C SER A 48 -3.88 20.60 0.35
N ALA A 49 -2.89 20.07 1.04
CA ALA A 49 -1.93 20.88 1.79
C ALA A 49 -1.07 21.78 0.88
N GLU A 50 -0.80 21.34 -0.36
CA GLU A 50 0.02 22.09 -1.32
C GLU A 50 -0.70 23.31 -1.90
N SER A 51 -2.00 23.18 -2.20
CA SER A 51 -2.77 24.22 -2.89
C SER A 51 -3.77 24.94 -2.00
N HIS A 52 -3.92 24.54 -0.74
CA HIS A 52 -4.94 25.01 0.20
C HIS A 52 -6.37 24.97 -0.39
N THR A 53 -6.62 24.01 -1.28
CA THR A 53 -7.91 23.79 -1.93
C THR A 53 -8.45 22.42 -1.59
N PHE A 54 -9.72 22.20 -1.87
CA PHE A 54 -10.34 20.89 -1.80
C PHE A 54 -10.19 20.18 -3.16
N LYS A 55 -9.84 18.90 -3.10
CA LYS A 55 -9.73 18.05 -4.29
C LYS A 55 -10.79 16.97 -4.24
N GLU A 56 -11.46 16.79 -5.34
CA GLU A 56 -12.20 15.59 -5.69
C GLU A 56 -11.22 14.64 -6.38
N ILE A 57 -11.16 13.41 -5.94
CA ILE A 57 -10.23 12.38 -6.43
C ILE A 57 -11.05 11.18 -6.84
N SER A 58 -11.05 10.85 -8.12
CA SER A 58 -11.73 9.67 -8.64
C SER A 58 -10.86 8.43 -8.44
N GLN A 59 -11.44 7.40 -7.81
CA GLN A 59 -10.75 6.16 -7.46
C GLN A 59 -11.54 4.94 -7.94
N MET A 60 -10.83 3.97 -8.52
CA MET A 60 -11.30 2.59 -8.64
C MET A 60 -10.50 1.74 -7.68
N GLY A 61 -11.14 0.75 -7.04
CA GLY A 61 -10.42 -0.09 -6.10
C GLY A 61 -11.04 -1.45 -5.90
N LEU A 62 -10.25 -2.29 -5.22
CA LEU A 62 -10.63 -3.63 -4.78
C LEU A 62 -10.28 -3.75 -3.30
N GLU A 63 -11.21 -4.32 -2.52
CA GLU A 63 -11.00 -4.65 -1.12
C GLU A 63 -11.39 -6.10 -0.86
N LEU A 64 -10.51 -6.85 -0.22
CA LEU A 64 -10.73 -8.22 0.25
C LEU A 64 -10.70 -8.20 1.78
N LEU A 65 -11.82 -8.57 2.43
CA LEU A 65 -11.99 -8.43 3.87
C LEU A 65 -12.50 -9.75 4.48
N GLY A 66 -12.00 -10.09 5.64
CA GLY A 66 -12.42 -11.29 6.38
C GLY A 66 -11.29 -12.31 6.54
N ALA A 67 -11.44 -13.51 6.00
CA ALA A 67 -10.41 -14.54 6.00
C ALA A 67 -9.36 -14.25 4.93
N VAL A 68 -8.45 -13.30 5.21
CA VAL A 68 -7.38 -12.90 4.29
C VAL A 68 -6.11 -13.69 4.58
N GLY A 69 -5.85 -14.69 3.72
CA GLY A 69 -4.65 -15.51 3.73
C GLY A 69 -3.72 -15.22 2.54
N GLU A 70 -2.81 -16.15 2.28
CA GLU A 70 -1.85 -16.05 1.17
C GLU A 70 -2.53 -15.92 -0.20
N ALA A 71 -3.61 -16.67 -0.44
CA ALA A 71 -4.33 -16.64 -1.70
C ALA A 71 -4.96 -15.27 -1.99
N GLU A 72 -5.54 -14.63 -0.98
CA GLU A 72 -6.12 -13.28 -1.09
C GLU A 72 -5.04 -12.23 -1.32
N VAL A 73 -3.88 -12.36 -0.67
CA VAL A 73 -2.72 -11.48 -0.89
C VAL A 73 -2.22 -11.61 -2.32
N GLN A 74 -2.01 -12.83 -2.81
CA GLN A 74 -1.61 -13.09 -4.19
C GLN A 74 -2.64 -12.56 -5.20
N GLN A 75 -3.93 -12.76 -4.93
CA GLN A 75 -5.02 -12.24 -5.76
C GLN A 75 -5.00 -10.71 -5.86
N ALA A 76 -4.88 -10.01 -4.73
CA ALA A 76 -4.88 -8.54 -4.70
C ALA A 76 -3.68 -7.97 -5.48
N VAL A 77 -2.48 -8.50 -5.27
CA VAL A 77 -1.27 -8.00 -5.95
C VAL A 77 -1.28 -8.35 -7.43
N CYS A 78 -1.77 -9.55 -7.81
CA CYS A 78 -1.94 -9.92 -9.21
C CYS A 78 -2.90 -8.98 -9.94
N LEU A 79 -4.06 -8.68 -9.34
CA LEU A 79 -5.05 -7.76 -9.91
C LEU A 79 -4.49 -6.33 -9.98
N ALA A 80 -3.69 -5.88 -9.02
CA ALA A 80 -3.00 -4.60 -9.09
C ALA A 80 -2.03 -4.54 -10.29
N ALA A 81 -1.22 -5.58 -10.49
CA ALA A 81 -0.32 -5.67 -11.63
C ALA A 81 -1.07 -5.73 -12.98
N GLN A 82 -2.16 -6.50 -13.05
CA GLN A 82 -3.02 -6.58 -14.23
C GLN A 82 -3.70 -5.26 -14.54
N SER A 83 -4.12 -4.50 -13.51
CA SER A 83 -4.70 -3.16 -13.69
C SER A 83 -3.71 -2.20 -14.32
N LEU A 84 -2.43 -2.24 -13.93
CA LEU A 84 -1.37 -1.47 -14.54
C LEU A 84 -1.08 -1.91 -15.99
N ALA A 85 -1.01 -3.23 -16.21
CA ALA A 85 -0.77 -3.80 -17.53
C ALA A 85 -1.87 -3.47 -18.54
N ALA A 86 -3.13 -3.41 -18.09
CA ALA A 86 -4.29 -3.07 -18.92
C ALA A 86 -4.22 -1.66 -19.51
N LEU A 87 -3.41 -0.77 -18.94
CA LEU A 87 -3.21 0.58 -19.47
C LEU A 87 -2.30 0.62 -20.71
N GLY A 88 -1.61 -0.48 -21.04
CA GLY A 88 -0.80 -0.59 -22.26
C GLY A 88 0.45 0.32 -22.29
N ALA A 89 0.84 0.92 -21.16
CA ALA A 89 2.01 1.77 -21.00
C ALA A 89 3.09 1.06 -20.17
N GLU A 90 4.34 1.56 -20.21
CA GLU A 90 5.40 1.04 -19.33
C GLU A 90 5.07 1.34 -17.86
N TRP A 91 5.04 0.29 -17.03
CA TRP A 91 4.70 0.40 -15.62
C TRP A 91 5.71 -0.33 -14.72
N VAL A 92 5.71 0.08 -13.46
CA VAL A 92 6.47 -0.53 -12.37
C VAL A 92 5.54 -0.74 -11.19
N LEU A 93 5.58 -1.93 -10.58
CA LEU A 93 4.97 -2.20 -9.28
C LEU A 93 6.08 -2.35 -8.24
N GLU A 94 6.14 -1.43 -7.30
CA GLU A 94 7.04 -1.48 -6.15
C GLU A 94 6.32 -2.10 -4.96
N ILE A 95 6.98 -3.06 -4.30
CA ILE A 95 6.44 -3.83 -3.18
C ILE A 95 7.38 -3.69 -1.99
N SER A 96 6.80 -3.62 -0.80
CA SER A 96 7.49 -3.63 0.49
C SER A 96 6.68 -4.41 1.53
N HIS A 97 7.23 -4.55 2.72
CA HIS A 97 6.57 -5.25 3.82
C HIS A 97 6.76 -4.53 5.16
N MET A 98 5.68 -3.98 5.73
CA MET A 98 5.75 -3.25 6.99
C MET A 98 6.22 -4.10 8.15
N GLY A 99 5.86 -5.39 8.18
CA GLY A 99 6.33 -6.34 9.20
C GLY A 99 7.85 -6.53 9.20
N TYR A 100 8.51 -6.39 8.04
CA TYR A 100 9.98 -6.40 7.98
C TYR A 100 10.57 -5.17 8.66
N LEU A 101 10.02 -3.97 8.36
CA LEU A 101 10.48 -2.71 8.97
C LEU A 101 10.23 -2.67 10.47
N PHE A 102 9.04 -3.09 10.92
CA PHE A 102 8.73 -3.16 12.35
C PHE A 102 9.59 -4.19 13.06
N GLY A 103 9.79 -5.37 12.45
CA GLY A 103 10.71 -6.36 12.99
C GLY A 103 12.15 -5.84 13.11
N LEU A 104 12.61 -5.06 12.13
CA LEU A 104 13.91 -4.40 12.23
C LEU A 104 13.96 -3.38 13.38
N PHE A 105 12.91 -2.55 13.51
CA PHE A 105 12.84 -1.59 14.61
C PHE A 105 12.90 -2.29 15.98
N ASP A 106 12.18 -3.39 16.13
CA ASP A 106 12.19 -4.20 17.36
C ASP A 106 13.59 -4.78 17.62
N ALA A 107 14.23 -5.34 16.58
CA ALA A 107 15.58 -5.91 16.69
C ALA A 107 16.65 -4.87 17.03
N LEU A 108 16.47 -3.63 16.63
CA LEU A 108 17.39 -2.53 16.91
C LEU A 108 17.05 -1.75 18.18
N GLY A 109 15.93 -2.09 18.85
CA GLY A 109 15.48 -1.41 20.06
C GLY A 109 14.99 0.01 19.81
N VAL A 110 14.38 0.28 18.65
CA VAL A 110 13.84 1.60 18.30
C VAL A 110 12.69 1.94 19.24
N PRO A 111 12.77 3.07 19.99
CA PRO A 111 11.69 3.52 20.85
C PRO A 111 10.42 3.79 20.03
N GLU A 112 9.24 3.43 20.56
CA GLU A 112 7.95 3.62 19.86
C GLU A 112 7.74 5.06 19.42
N ALA A 113 8.05 6.02 20.27
CA ALA A 113 7.93 7.45 19.99
C ALA A 113 8.79 7.93 18.80
N ALA A 114 9.84 7.20 18.42
CA ALA A 114 10.74 7.56 17.33
C ALA A 114 10.37 6.88 15.99
N ARG A 115 9.56 5.81 16.02
CA ARG A 115 9.28 4.98 14.84
C ARG A 115 8.68 5.76 13.69
N ALA A 116 7.68 6.60 13.94
CA ALA A 116 7.03 7.41 12.90
C ALA A 116 8.02 8.36 12.22
N GLN A 117 8.88 9.02 13.00
CA GLN A 117 9.90 9.92 12.46
C GLN A 117 10.94 9.16 11.62
N LEU A 118 11.41 8.00 12.08
CA LEU A 118 12.38 7.20 11.35
C LEU A 118 11.80 6.62 10.05
N LEU A 119 10.53 6.18 10.05
CA LEU A 119 9.84 5.76 8.83
C LEU A 119 9.74 6.90 7.82
N GLU A 120 9.44 8.11 8.27
CA GLU A 120 9.40 9.26 7.37
C GLU A 120 10.78 9.56 6.75
N LYS A 121 11.87 9.44 7.52
CA LYS A 121 13.23 9.60 7.00
C LYS A 121 13.63 8.47 6.03
N LEU A 122 13.18 7.22 6.28
CA LEU A 122 13.34 6.11 5.33
C LEU A 122 12.63 6.41 4.01
N ARG A 123 11.39 6.88 4.04
CA ARG A 123 10.60 7.25 2.85
C ARG A 123 11.26 8.35 2.03
N GLN A 124 11.90 9.32 2.70
CA GLN A 124 12.65 10.41 2.06
C GLN A 124 13.98 9.93 1.46
N LYS A 125 14.42 8.70 1.75
CA LYS A 125 15.69 8.09 1.30
C LYS A 125 16.92 8.96 1.64
N ASN A 126 16.86 9.71 2.73
CA ASN A 126 17.93 10.57 3.18
C ASN A 126 18.76 9.87 4.28
N ALA A 127 19.85 9.21 3.89
CA ALA A 127 20.70 8.44 4.79
C ALA A 127 21.29 9.30 5.93
N HIS A 128 21.66 10.54 5.64
CA HIS A 128 22.27 11.44 6.64
C HIS A 128 21.25 11.80 7.73
N GLU A 129 20.04 12.22 7.33
CA GLU A 129 19.00 12.59 8.28
C GLU A 129 18.45 11.36 9.03
N LEU A 130 18.35 10.22 8.35
CA LEU A 130 17.93 8.97 8.99
C LEU A 130 18.90 8.56 10.11
N ARG A 131 20.22 8.60 9.82
CA ARG A 131 21.25 8.28 10.78
C ARG A 131 21.24 9.26 11.97
N ALA A 132 21.16 10.55 11.69
CA ALA A 132 21.08 11.58 12.73
C ALA A 132 19.86 11.40 13.63
N ALA A 133 18.68 11.11 13.04
CA ALA A 133 17.45 10.85 13.79
C ALA A 133 17.55 9.56 14.63
N ALA A 134 18.17 8.51 14.10
CA ALA A 134 18.39 7.26 14.84
C ALA A 134 19.27 7.46 16.09
N LEU A 135 20.39 8.18 15.93
CA LEU A 135 21.27 8.52 17.07
C LEU A 135 20.57 9.42 18.08
N ALA A 136 19.80 10.41 17.63
CA ALA A 136 19.01 11.28 18.50
C ALA A 136 17.92 10.51 19.27
N ALA A 137 17.40 9.42 18.71
CA ALA A 137 16.47 8.50 19.36
C ALA A 137 17.16 7.56 20.36
N GLY A 138 18.51 7.63 20.53
CA GLY A 138 19.28 6.86 21.46
C GLY A 138 19.80 5.51 20.94
N LEU A 139 19.71 5.28 19.61
CA LEU A 139 20.29 4.08 19.01
C LEU A 139 21.83 4.15 19.01
N SER A 140 22.48 2.99 19.10
CA SER A 140 23.94 2.89 18.91
C SER A 140 24.32 3.17 17.46
N GLU A 141 25.59 3.53 17.23
CA GLU A 141 26.15 3.72 15.88
C GLU A 141 25.88 2.50 14.98
N THR A 142 26.10 1.30 15.49
CA THR A 142 25.88 0.04 14.77
C THR A 142 24.39 -0.19 14.44
N ALA A 143 23.48 0.23 15.31
CA ALA A 143 22.04 0.14 15.05
C ALA A 143 21.60 1.19 14.01
N ALA A 144 22.12 2.40 14.09
CA ALA A 144 21.88 3.44 13.12
C ALA A 144 22.40 3.04 11.72
N ASP A 145 23.59 2.45 11.63
CA ASP A 145 24.15 1.95 10.38
C ASP A 145 23.32 0.77 9.80
N ALA A 146 22.85 -0.14 10.65
CA ALA A 146 21.97 -1.23 10.25
C ALA A 146 20.61 -0.71 9.73
N LEU A 147 20.06 0.33 10.33
CA LEU A 147 18.85 0.99 9.86
C LEU A 147 19.08 1.67 8.49
N CYS A 148 20.18 2.37 8.32
CA CYS A 148 20.55 2.97 7.04
C CYS A 148 20.76 1.92 5.93
N GLY A 149 21.17 0.70 6.28
CA GLY A 149 21.32 -0.41 5.34
C GLY A 149 20.02 -0.78 4.61
N VAL A 150 18.84 -0.43 5.15
CA VAL A 150 17.54 -0.62 4.47
C VAL A 150 17.47 0.19 3.17
N LEU A 151 18.15 1.33 3.09
CA LEU A 151 18.16 2.17 1.88
C LEU A 151 18.76 1.45 0.66
N GLU A 152 19.58 0.42 0.90
CA GLU A 152 20.19 -0.43 -0.14
C GLU A 152 19.28 -1.60 -0.55
N LEU A 153 18.15 -1.79 0.14
CA LEU A 153 17.17 -2.84 -0.14
C LEU A 153 16.12 -2.34 -1.15
N SER A 154 16.58 -1.92 -2.31
CA SER A 154 15.73 -1.47 -3.43
C SER A 154 16.30 -1.98 -4.75
N GLY A 155 15.43 -2.49 -5.64
CA GLY A 155 15.85 -2.98 -6.96
C GLY A 155 15.02 -4.15 -7.48
N SER A 156 15.65 -5.02 -8.27
CA SER A 156 14.98 -6.20 -8.82
C SER A 156 14.48 -7.10 -7.69
N TYR A 157 13.27 -7.67 -7.87
CA TYR A 157 12.59 -8.43 -6.83
C TYR A 157 13.47 -9.51 -6.21
N ALA A 158 13.99 -10.43 -7.02
CA ALA A 158 14.76 -11.57 -6.55
C ALA A 158 16.07 -11.18 -5.84
N ALA A 159 16.82 -10.22 -6.40
CA ALA A 159 18.09 -9.81 -5.81
C ALA A 159 17.89 -9.06 -4.48
N THR A 160 16.86 -8.21 -4.40
CA THR A 160 16.53 -7.47 -3.18
C THR A 160 15.98 -8.39 -2.11
N LEU A 161 15.14 -9.37 -2.49
CA LEU A 161 14.63 -10.39 -1.57
C LEU A 161 15.76 -11.20 -0.94
N SER A 162 16.74 -11.64 -1.74
CA SER A 162 17.91 -12.37 -1.22
C SER A 162 18.72 -11.52 -0.23
N LYS A 163 18.91 -10.23 -0.50
CA LYS A 163 19.58 -9.32 0.43
C LYS A 163 18.79 -9.14 1.73
N ALA A 164 17.47 -8.93 1.62
CA ALA A 164 16.60 -8.78 2.78
C ALA A 164 16.61 -10.04 3.67
N ALA A 165 16.59 -11.23 3.06
CA ALA A 165 16.69 -12.50 3.79
C ALA A 165 17.99 -12.62 4.58
N ALA A 166 19.12 -12.23 4.00
CA ALA A 166 20.41 -12.26 4.66
C ALA A 166 20.54 -11.29 5.86
N LEU A 167 19.68 -10.26 5.90
CA LEU A 167 19.67 -9.24 6.96
C LEU A 167 18.60 -9.47 8.03
N CYS A 168 17.85 -10.58 7.97
CA CYS A 168 16.86 -10.93 8.98
C CYS A 168 17.51 -11.10 10.35
N ARG A 169 16.91 -10.49 11.38
CA ARG A 169 17.41 -10.47 12.77
C ARG A 169 16.46 -11.12 13.75
N ASN A 170 15.23 -11.37 13.37
CA ASN A 170 14.19 -11.95 14.22
C ASN A 170 13.11 -12.68 13.40
N PRO A 171 12.24 -13.48 14.05
CA PRO A 171 11.17 -14.22 13.37
C PRO A 171 10.19 -13.34 12.58
N ALA A 172 9.92 -12.10 13.02
CA ALA A 172 9.01 -11.21 12.31
C ALA A 172 9.56 -10.80 10.94
N MET A 173 10.86 -10.49 10.86
CA MET A 173 11.52 -10.21 9.57
C MET A 173 11.55 -11.45 8.68
N THR A 174 11.78 -12.64 9.25
CA THR A 174 11.78 -13.90 8.51
C THR A 174 10.40 -14.19 7.92
N ALA A 175 9.33 -14.05 8.70
CA ALA A 175 7.95 -14.23 8.23
C ALA A 175 7.59 -13.26 7.09
N ALA A 176 8.03 -12.00 7.17
CA ALA A 176 7.85 -11.03 6.10
C ALA A 176 8.56 -11.43 4.79
N VAL A 177 9.78 -11.97 4.90
CA VAL A 177 10.55 -12.49 3.75
C VAL A 177 9.89 -13.75 3.18
N GLU A 178 9.33 -14.63 4.01
CA GLU A 178 8.59 -15.81 3.57
C GLU A 178 7.33 -15.42 2.78
N GLU A 179 6.55 -14.44 3.27
CA GLU A 179 5.38 -13.91 2.55
C GLU A 179 5.77 -13.32 1.19
N LEU A 180 6.84 -12.53 1.13
CA LEU A 180 7.37 -12.01 -0.12
C LEU A 180 7.87 -13.13 -1.05
N THR A 181 8.46 -14.20 -0.50
CA THR A 181 8.93 -15.34 -1.29
C THR A 181 7.77 -16.11 -1.92
N ALA A 182 6.70 -16.33 -1.15
CA ALA A 182 5.48 -16.99 -1.64
C ALA A 182 4.78 -16.19 -2.76
N LEU A 183 4.96 -14.88 -2.79
CA LEU A 183 4.38 -14.01 -3.82
C LEU A 183 5.15 -14.05 -5.15
N ALA A 184 6.44 -14.36 -5.14
CA ALA A 184 7.32 -14.30 -6.32
C ALA A 184 6.84 -15.07 -7.57
N PRO A 185 6.32 -16.33 -7.47
CA PRO A 185 5.83 -17.06 -8.62
C PRO A 185 4.64 -16.39 -9.32
N THR A 186 3.72 -15.82 -8.54
CA THR A 186 2.53 -15.10 -9.06
C THR A 186 2.93 -13.85 -9.82
N LEU A 187 3.92 -13.12 -9.33
CA LEU A 187 4.42 -11.91 -9.94
C LEU A 187 5.15 -12.15 -11.26
N GLY A 188 5.84 -13.28 -11.40
CA GLY A 188 6.56 -13.64 -12.63
C GLY A 188 5.65 -13.78 -13.86
N GLN A 189 4.34 -13.96 -13.66
CA GLN A 189 3.36 -14.11 -14.74
C GLN A 189 2.72 -12.76 -15.17
N ALA A 190 2.87 -11.70 -14.39
CA ALA A 190 2.14 -10.46 -14.59
C ALA A 190 2.68 -9.61 -15.75
N GLY A 191 3.90 -9.86 -16.23
CA GLY A 191 4.61 -8.98 -17.19
C GLY A 191 4.95 -7.62 -16.55
N GLY A 192 5.80 -6.83 -17.19
CA GLY A 192 6.20 -5.52 -16.66
C GLY A 192 7.34 -5.59 -15.62
N SER A 193 7.60 -4.47 -14.95
CA SER A 193 8.70 -4.37 -13.98
C SER A 193 8.17 -4.43 -12.55
N ILE A 194 8.51 -5.50 -11.84
CA ILE A 194 8.19 -5.65 -10.42
C ILE A 194 9.46 -5.55 -9.60
N ARG A 195 9.43 -4.70 -8.57
CA ARG A 195 10.58 -4.37 -7.74
C ARG A 195 10.25 -4.51 -6.27
N LEU A 196 11.24 -4.86 -5.46
CA LEU A 196 11.17 -4.63 -4.02
C LEU A 196 11.82 -3.28 -3.70
N ASP A 197 11.20 -2.53 -2.82
CA ASP A 197 11.76 -1.34 -2.22
C ASP A 197 11.37 -1.28 -0.73
N MET A 198 12.25 -1.75 0.14
CA MET A 198 11.97 -1.83 1.57
C MET A 198 11.92 -0.45 2.25
N THR A 199 12.18 0.64 1.51
CA THR A 199 11.96 2.01 2.00
C THR A 199 10.53 2.49 1.75
N LEU A 200 9.77 1.78 0.91
CA LEU A 200 8.36 2.04 0.70
C LEU A 200 7.61 1.67 1.97
N ALA A 201 7.28 2.66 2.78
CA ALA A 201 6.53 2.48 4.00
C ALA A 201 5.14 3.13 3.87
N GLY A 202 4.12 2.41 4.31
CA GLY A 202 2.79 2.93 4.51
C GLY A 202 2.66 3.74 5.81
N GLU A 203 1.46 4.24 6.08
CA GLU A 203 1.16 4.83 7.40
C GLU A 203 1.15 3.71 8.45
N MET A 204 1.88 3.92 9.57
CA MET A 204 2.06 2.90 10.62
C MET A 204 0.74 2.41 11.22
N GLU A 205 -0.24 3.29 11.34
CA GLU A 205 -1.53 2.97 11.94
C GLU A 205 -2.47 2.25 10.98
N TYR A 206 -2.15 2.23 9.69
CA TYR A 206 -2.99 1.69 8.64
C TYR A 206 -2.49 0.33 8.15
N TYR A 207 -1.23 0.23 7.73
CA TYR A 207 -0.65 -0.97 7.13
C TYR A 207 0.19 -1.76 8.12
N ASN A 208 -0.01 -3.08 8.17
CA ASN A 208 0.73 -3.99 9.05
C ASN A 208 1.46 -5.13 8.33
N GLY A 209 1.22 -5.31 7.05
CA GLY A 209 1.82 -6.35 6.22
C GLY A 209 2.39 -5.80 4.92
N LEU A 210 2.09 -6.48 3.82
CA LEU A 210 2.48 -6.06 2.48
C LEU A 210 1.96 -4.65 2.16
N VAL A 211 2.78 -3.83 1.50
CA VAL A 211 2.40 -2.56 0.89
C VAL A 211 2.96 -2.49 -0.52
N PHE A 212 2.22 -1.86 -1.43
CA PHE A 212 2.66 -1.75 -2.82
C PHE A 212 2.17 -0.47 -3.48
N GLN A 213 2.93 0.01 -4.46
CA GLN A 213 2.60 1.17 -5.26
C GLN A 213 2.90 0.90 -6.74
N GLY A 214 1.96 1.31 -7.59
CA GLY A 214 2.08 1.17 -9.04
C GLY A 214 2.33 2.50 -9.71
N TYR A 215 3.27 2.54 -10.62
CA TYR A 215 3.67 3.72 -11.37
C TYR A 215 3.57 3.47 -12.86
N LEU A 216 3.17 4.50 -13.61
CA LEU A 216 3.44 4.60 -15.03
C LEU A 216 4.70 5.46 -15.23
N LYS A 217 5.58 5.06 -16.15
CA LYS A 217 6.83 5.80 -16.42
C LYS A 217 6.60 7.27 -16.78
N ALA A 218 5.46 7.55 -17.42
CA ALA A 218 5.08 8.89 -17.83
C ALA A 218 4.50 9.77 -16.71
N LEU A 219 4.26 9.21 -15.52
CA LEU A 219 3.65 9.94 -14.40
C LEU A 219 4.64 10.13 -13.26
N PRO A 220 4.69 11.32 -12.65
CA PRO A 220 5.60 11.61 -11.53
C PRO A 220 5.15 11.04 -10.19
N ARG A 221 3.90 10.58 -10.09
CA ARG A 221 3.27 10.08 -8.87
C ARG A 221 2.75 8.65 -9.09
N PRO A 222 2.62 7.85 -8.00
CA PRO A 222 2.02 6.54 -8.10
C PRO A 222 0.54 6.66 -8.54
N LEU A 223 0.19 5.87 -9.55
CA LEU A 223 -1.16 5.73 -10.04
C LEU A 223 -1.99 4.78 -9.17
N LEU A 224 -1.36 3.80 -8.55
CA LEU A 224 -1.98 2.76 -7.74
C LEU A 224 -1.28 2.67 -6.38
N LYS A 225 -2.08 2.53 -5.32
CA LYS A 225 -1.56 2.26 -3.97
C LYS A 225 -2.42 1.20 -3.30
N GLY A 226 -1.77 0.30 -2.57
CA GLY A 226 -2.45 -0.75 -1.83
C GLY A 226 -1.59 -1.37 -0.75
N GLY A 227 -2.21 -2.30 0.00
CA GLY A 227 -1.52 -3.05 1.04
C GLY A 227 -2.46 -3.77 1.98
N ARG A 228 -1.88 -4.50 2.93
CA ARG A 228 -2.58 -5.25 3.97
C ARG A 228 -2.80 -4.35 5.20
N TYR A 229 -4.05 -4.28 5.66
CA TYR A 229 -4.47 -3.36 6.72
C TYR A 229 -5.37 -4.03 7.77
N ASP A 230 -4.94 -5.20 8.24
CA ASP A 230 -5.69 -6.00 9.25
C ASP A 230 -5.98 -5.18 10.52
N LEU A 231 -5.02 -4.34 10.98
CA LEU A 231 -5.19 -3.52 12.17
C LEU A 231 -6.36 -2.54 12.07
N LEU A 232 -6.61 -2.00 10.88
CA LEU A 232 -7.78 -1.17 10.64
C LEU A 232 -9.06 -2.00 10.70
N MET A 233 -9.08 -3.16 10.01
CA MET A 233 -10.25 -4.03 9.95
C MET A 233 -10.63 -4.58 11.32
N GLN A 234 -9.66 -4.94 12.15
CA GLN A 234 -9.87 -5.46 13.51
C GLN A 234 -10.53 -4.45 14.47
N LYS A 235 -10.47 -3.14 14.17
CA LYS A 235 -11.21 -2.12 14.94
C LYS A 235 -12.72 -2.26 14.75
N PHE A 236 -13.18 -2.86 13.66
CA PHE A 236 -14.61 -3.06 13.34
C PHE A 236 -15.03 -4.52 13.47
N THR A 237 -14.20 -5.45 13.02
CA THR A 237 -14.49 -6.89 13.04
C THR A 237 -13.26 -7.64 13.60
N PRO A 238 -13.31 -8.01 14.90
CA PRO A 238 -12.19 -8.73 15.54
C PRO A 238 -11.85 -10.03 14.81
N GLY A 239 -10.55 -10.25 14.58
CA GLY A 239 -10.03 -11.44 13.91
C GLY A 239 -10.10 -11.42 12.37
N ALA A 240 -10.71 -10.41 11.77
CA ALA A 240 -10.73 -10.25 10.33
C ALA A 240 -9.44 -9.58 9.82
N GLY A 241 -8.95 -10.04 8.67
CA GLY A 241 -7.89 -9.39 7.89
C GLY A 241 -8.46 -8.54 6.78
N ALA A 242 -7.61 -7.73 6.16
CA ALA A 242 -7.97 -6.94 4.99
C ALA A 242 -6.76 -6.61 4.11
N ILE A 243 -6.97 -6.70 2.80
CA ILE A 243 -6.01 -6.24 1.78
C ILE A 243 -6.77 -5.63 0.61
N GLY A 244 -6.25 -4.55 0.05
CA GLY A 244 -6.87 -3.91 -1.09
C GLY A 244 -5.96 -2.91 -1.76
N PHE A 245 -6.47 -2.28 -2.81
CA PHE A 245 -5.79 -1.19 -3.49
C PHE A 245 -6.76 -0.22 -4.16
N ALA A 246 -6.29 1.00 -4.39
CA ALA A 246 -6.96 2.01 -5.18
C ALA A 246 -6.10 2.46 -6.36
N VAL A 247 -6.74 2.64 -7.50
CA VAL A 247 -6.21 3.31 -8.69
C VAL A 247 -6.75 4.73 -8.72
N TYR A 248 -5.88 5.73 -8.85
CA TYR A 248 -6.21 7.15 -8.86
C TYR A 248 -6.41 7.62 -10.30
N LEU A 249 -7.66 7.71 -10.75
CA LEU A 249 -7.98 7.97 -12.15
C LEU A 249 -7.61 9.38 -12.61
N ASP A 250 -7.66 10.35 -11.71
CA ASP A 250 -7.25 11.74 -11.98
C ASP A 250 -5.75 11.89 -12.29
N GLU A 251 -4.91 10.94 -11.88
CA GLU A 251 -3.50 10.94 -12.30
C GLU A 251 -3.37 10.58 -13.79
N LEU A 252 -4.32 9.85 -14.40
CA LEU A 252 -4.32 9.56 -15.84
C LEU A 252 -4.57 10.81 -16.69
N ASP A 253 -5.29 11.79 -16.18
CA ASP A 253 -5.55 13.06 -16.87
C ASP A 253 -4.27 13.90 -17.09
N ARG A 254 -3.19 13.54 -16.38
CA ARG A 254 -1.88 14.18 -16.52
C ARG A 254 -1.04 13.61 -17.67
N LEU A 255 -1.50 12.56 -18.32
CA LEU A 255 -0.80 11.98 -19.45
C LEU A 255 -0.85 12.94 -20.64
N SER A 256 0.33 13.27 -21.17
CA SER A 256 0.45 14.16 -22.35
C SER A 256 0.00 13.51 -23.66
N ALA A 257 -0.12 12.19 -23.69
CA ALA A 257 -0.59 11.39 -24.81
C ALA A 257 -1.69 10.43 -24.36
N PRO A 258 -2.70 10.19 -25.22
CA PRO A 258 -3.74 9.22 -24.89
C PRO A 258 -3.12 7.82 -24.71
N LEU A 259 -3.67 7.05 -23.78
CA LEU A 259 -3.31 5.65 -23.61
C LEU A 259 -3.59 4.88 -24.92
N PRO A 260 -2.78 3.87 -25.25
CA PRO A 260 -3.07 3.01 -26.37
C PRO A 260 -4.43 2.32 -26.19
N PRO A 261 -5.16 2.02 -27.28
CA PRO A 261 -6.45 1.36 -27.16
C PRO A 261 -6.27 -0.02 -26.50
N VAL A 262 -7.08 -0.26 -25.46
CA VAL A 262 -7.08 -1.56 -24.76
C VAL A 262 -7.52 -2.65 -25.74
N GLN A 263 -6.69 -3.64 -25.99
CA GLN A 263 -7.09 -4.84 -26.74
C GLN A 263 -8.08 -5.63 -25.85
N LYS A 264 -9.36 -5.58 -26.22
CA LYS A 264 -10.38 -6.40 -25.54
C LYS A 264 -10.13 -7.88 -25.90
N ASN A 265 -9.54 -8.62 -24.99
CA ASN A 265 -9.60 -10.07 -25.06
C ASN A 265 -11.03 -10.51 -24.79
N SER A 266 -11.60 -11.31 -25.69
CA SER A 266 -13.01 -11.71 -25.73
C SER A 266 -13.45 -12.63 -24.56
N THR A 267 -12.58 -12.91 -23.62
CA THR A 267 -12.80 -13.82 -22.47
C THR A 267 -13.04 -13.10 -21.14
N ASP A 268 -12.78 -11.81 -21.04
CA ASP A 268 -12.90 -11.10 -19.76
C ASP A 268 -14.28 -10.43 -19.62
N ARG A 269 -15.32 -11.26 -19.46
CA ARG A 269 -16.57 -10.82 -18.83
C ARG A 269 -16.42 -10.90 -17.32
N VAL A 270 -15.85 -9.87 -16.71
CA VAL A 270 -16.03 -9.64 -15.29
C VAL A 270 -17.50 -9.21 -15.09
N MET A 271 -18.30 -10.09 -14.54
CA MET A 271 -19.67 -9.77 -14.14
C MET A 271 -19.62 -8.87 -12.91
N LEU A 272 -19.87 -7.59 -13.12
CA LEU A 272 -20.15 -6.60 -12.07
C LEU A 272 -21.57 -6.88 -11.52
N ASN A 273 -21.64 -7.54 -10.36
CA ASN A 273 -22.82 -7.46 -9.51
C ASN A 273 -22.60 -6.36 -8.47
N VAL A 274 -23.08 -5.17 -8.77
CA VAL A 274 -23.24 -4.09 -7.80
C VAL A 274 -24.61 -4.31 -7.16
N ALA A 275 -24.64 -4.85 -5.94
CA ALA A 275 -25.78 -4.72 -5.07
C ALA A 275 -25.65 -3.37 -4.35
N LEU A 276 -26.60 -2.47 -4.66
CA LEU A 276 -26.82 -1.21 -3.94
C LEU A 276 -27.37 -1.47 -2.53
#